data_902ad149e76a98cb2c2824350434d6b9
#
_entry.id   902ad149e76a98cb2c2824350434d6b9
#
_cell.length_a   1.000
_cell.length_b   1.000
_cell.length_c   1.000
_cell.angle_alpha   90.00
_cell.angle_beta   90.00
_cell.angle_gamma   90.00
#
_symmetry.space_group_name_H-M   'P 1'
#
loop_
_entity.id
_entity.type
_entity.pdbx_description
1 polymer ?
#
loop_
_entity_poly.entity_id
_entity_poly.type
_entity_poly.pdbx_seq_one_letter_code
_entity_poly.pdbx_strand_id
1 'polypeptide(L)'
;VLMTFALSSLRSRGKSLALTLLSLLISISVLLSVEHVRLQAQESFNRTVSDVDLIVGAPSGQLNLMLYTVFRMGSPTNNIRYASYDMLQQHPQVNWAIPISLGDAHHGYRVLGTNQQYFDHYKFGNKQPLVFSQGEPFKGVFGAVLGADVASSLNYQLGDDIVIAHGLGAVSFQNHDDSPFTITGILAPTGTPVDKTVHVSLQGIEAMHLPHAQLDSVLHQPDNVANPAVQPDSVTAVMVGLTSKFATFTLQRELNNFENDRLMAILPGVALTEMWQMMAGVENLLRFISLLIMLSSLFGLSTMLLASMQQREKEIAVLRIIGAGAGTIFRLILTEALLLTGAASIIAVVLVSASFALAKGWLASHYGLFISANLLTLHTAMVIGAILLATLICSLLPAIDAYRGAINQRL
;
A
#
# COMPACT_ATOMS: atom_id res chain seq x y z
N VAL A 1 23.30 6.97 40.22
CA VAL A 1 23.15 8.25 40.93
C VAL A 1 22.60 9.34 39.99
N LEU A 2 23.19 9.65 38.79
CA LEU A 2 22.70 10.67 37.87
C LEU A 2 21.28 10.34 37.33
N MET A 3 21.03 9.07 37.02
CA MET A 3 19.73 8.59 36.48
C MET A 3 18.64 8.64 37.53
N THR A 4 18.91 8.24 38.77
CA THR A 4 17.92 8.33 39.87
C THR A 4 17.62 9.78 40.23
N PHE A 5 18.61 10.68 40.14
CA PHE A 5 18.40 12.11 40.34
C PHE A 5 17.58 12.74 39.21
N ALA A 6 17.85 12.42 37.96
CA ALA A 6 17.05 12.86 36.80
C ALA A 6 15.58 12.44 36.93
N LEU A 7 15.33 11.17 37.28
CA LEU A 7 13.96 10.65 37.46
C LEU A 7 13.21 11.31 38.62
N SER A 8 13.87 11.55 39.79
CA SER A 8 13.23 12.23 40.92
C SER A 8 12.90 13.69 40.59
N SER A 9 13.78 14.32 39.84
CA SER A 9 13.65 15.67 39.36
C SER A 9 12.50 15.83 38.36
N LEU A 10 12.37 14.89 37.44
CA LEU A 10 11.24 14.86 36.49
C LEU A 10 9.90 14.70 37.20
N ARG A 11 9.85 13.91 38.28
CA ARG A 11 8.62 13.65 39.06
C ARG A 11 8.09 14.88 39.80
N SER A 12 8.94 15.83 40.18
CA SER A 12 8.53 17.03 40.89
C SER A 12 7.78 18.06 40.05
N ARG A 13 7.79 17.93 38.70
CA ARG A 13 7.21 18.86 37.70
C ARG A 13 6.17 18.22 36.79
N GLY A 14 5.36 17.34 37.30
CA GLY A 14 4.48 16.49 36.54
C GLY A 14 3.65 17.19 35.45
N LYS A 15 3.15 18.40 35.65
CA LYS A 15 2.31 19.11 34.67
C LYS A 15 3.08 19.60 33.43
N SER A 16 4.19 20.30 33.63
CA SER A 16 5.02 20.80 32.52
C SER A 16 5.66 19.65 31.73
N LEU A 17 6.13 18.64 32.46
CA LEU A 17 6.71 17.43 31.90
C LEU A 17 5.69 16.66 31.06
N ALA A 18 4.45 16.51 31.55
CA ALA A 18 3.38 15.81 30.82
C ALA A 18 3.05 16.50 29.50
N LEU A 19 2.99 17.85 29.49
CA LEU A 19 2.75 18.61 28.27
C LEU A 19 3.90 18.46 27.26
N THR A 20 5.13 18.51 27.70
CA THR A 20 6.28 18.34 26.82
C THR A 20 6.38 16.91 26.29
N LEU A 21 6.14 15.92 27.14
CA LEU A 21 6.11 14.52 26.73
C LEU A 21 4.97 14.26 25.74
N LEU A 22 3.78 14.85 25.95
CA LEU A 22 2.66 14.76 25.03
C LEU A 22 2.97 15.41 23.69
N SER A 23 3.60 16.59 23.68
CA SER A 23 4.02 17.26 22.45
C SER A 23 5.04 16.43 21.66
N LEU A 24 6.07 15.89 22.34
CA LEU A 24 7.03 14.99 21.71
C LEU A 24 6.36 13.71 21.22
N LEU A 25 5.49 13.11 22.01
CA LEU A 25 4.75 11.90 21.64
C LEU A 25 3.94 12.11 20.37
N ILE A 26 3.15 13.18 20.28
CA ILE A 26 2.36 13.49 19.08
C ILE A 26 3.27 13.67 17.87
N SER A 27 4.33 14.45 18.00
CA SER A 27 5.25 14.75 16.89
C SER A 27 5.97 13.51 16.39
N ILE A 28 6.47 12.68 17.30
CA ILE A 28 7.14 11.41 16.96
C ILE A 28 6.13 10.44 16.33
N SER A 29 4.91 10.37 16.88
CA SER A 29 3.85 9.50 16.32
C SER A 29 3.46 9.90 14.90
N VAL A 30 3.32 11.20 14.63
CA VAL A 30 3.03 11.73 13.29
C VAL A 30 4.16 11.36 12.31
N LEU A 31 5.41 11.63 12.70
CA LEU A 31 6.57 11.33 11.85
C LEU A 31 6.67 9.83 11.54
N LEU A 32 6.55 8.98 12.57
CA LEU A 32 6.60 7.52 12.40
C LEU A 32 5.42 7.00 11.56
N SER A 33 4.22 7.55 11.74
CA SER A 33 3.04 7.16 10.97
C SER A 33 3.18 7.51 9.50
N VAL A 34 3.61 8.74 9.17
CA VAL A 34 3.83 9.18 7.79
C VAL A 34 4.87 8.30 7.10
N GLU A 35 6.01 8.04 7.77
CA GLU A 35 7.09 7.25 7.19
C GLU A 35 6.69 5.77 7.05
N HIS A 36 5.97 5.22 8.02
CA HIS A 36 5.49 3.83 7.97
C HIS A 36 4.45 3.63 6.86
N VAL A 37 3.43 4.50 6.77
CA VAL A 37 2.40 4.42 5.71
C VAL A 37 3.06 4.51 4.33
N ARG A 38 4.00 5.44 4.15
CA ARG A 38 4.71 5.60 2.88
C ARG A 38 5.43 4.32 2.44
N LEU A 39 6.23 3.73 3.35
CA LEU A 39 6.98 2.52 3.06
C LEU A 39 6.06 1.32 2.79
N GLN A 40 5.01 1.17 3.60
CA GLN A 40 4.05 0.08 3.47
C GLN A 40 3.18 0.22 2.21
N ALA A 41 2.77 1.43 1.84
CA ALA A 41 2.07 1.68 0.59
C ALA A 41 2.95 1.29 -0.60
N GLN A 42 4.19 1.76 -0.64
CA GLN A 42 5.14 1.41 -1.70
C GLN A 42 5.36 -0.11 -1.80
N GLU A 43 5.52 -0.78 -0.67
CA GLU A 43 5.68 -2.23 -0.61
C GLU A 43 4.42 -2.97 -1.07
N SER A 44 3.23 -2.54 -0.65
CA SER A 44 1.95 -3.11 -1.06
C SER A 44 1.73 -3.00 -2.56
N PHE A 45 1.97 -1.84 -3.14
CA PHE A 45 1.86 -1.65 -4.60
C PHE A 45 2.88 -2.49 -5.37
N ASN A 46 4.14 -2.53 -4.93
CA ASN A 46 5.16 -3.34 -5.57
C ASN A 46 4.88 -4.85 -5.47
N ARG A 47 4.13 -5.27 -4.47
CA ARG A 47 3.73 -6.67 -4.28
C ARG A 47 2.49 -7.07 -5.06
N THR A 48 1.73 -6.14 -5.60
CA THR A 48 0.46 -6.45 -6.30
C THR A 48 0.68 -7.27 -7.55
N VAL A 49 1.82 -7.08 -8.25
CA VAL A 49 2.18 -7.83 -9.46
C VAL A 49 3.56 -8.41 -9.31
N SER A 50 3.62 -9.73 -9.28
CA SER A 50 4.86 -10.49 -9.27
C SER A 50 4.91 -11.41 -10.48
N ASP A 51 6.10 -11.54 -11.10
CA ASP A 51 6.35 -12.48 -12.19
C ASP A 51 5.66 -12.13 -13.54
N VAL A 52 5.12 -10.92 -13.71
CA VAL A 52 4.66 -10.38 -14.99
C VAL A 52 5.79 -9.56 -15.59
N ASP A 53 6.26 -9.94 -16.78
CA ASP A 53 7.38 -9.26 -17.44
C ASP A 53 6.90 -8.08 -18.31
N LEU A 54 5.78 -8.24 -19.01
CA LEU A 54 5.16 -7.20 -19.82
C LEU A 54 3.64 -7.15 -19.61
N ILE A 55 3.08 -5.96 -19.76
CA ILE A 55 1.64 -5.75 -19.93
C ILE A 55 1.45 -5.11 -21.31
N VAL A 56 0.59 -5.70 -22.12
CA VAL A 56 0.30 -5.27 -23.49
C VAL A 56 -1.15 -4.81 -23.58
N GLY A 57 -1.40 -3.66 -24.16
CA GLY A 57 -2.75 -3.13 -24.35
C GLY A 57 -2.76 -2.03 -25.40
N ALA A 58 -3.88 -1.34 -25.55
CA ALA A 58 -3.98 -0.20 -26.45
C ALA A 58 -3.18 1.00 -25.91
N PRO A 59 -2.61 1.87 -26.76
CA PRO A 59 -1.87 3.06 -26.37
C PRO A 59 -2.72 4.01 -25.53
N SER A 60 -2.44 4.09 -24.22
CA SER A 60 -3.17 4.91 -23.24
C SER A 60 -2.26 5.59 -22.20
N GLY A 61 -0.94 5.40 -22.34
CA GLY A 61 0.08 5.79 -21.36
C GLY A 61 0.43 4.63 -20.41
N GLN A 62 1.72 4.51 -20.06
CA GLN A 62 2.24 3.38 -19.29
C GLN A 62 1.54 3.24 -17.94
N LEU A 63 1.40 4.35 -17.23
CA LEU A 63 0.74 4.37 -15.93
C LEU A 63 -0.74 4.00 -16.03
N ASN A 64 -1.46 4.53 -17.02
CA ASN A 64 -2.89 4.26 -17.19
C ASN A 64 -3.13 2.77 -17.51
N LEU A 65 -2.36 2.19 -18.44
CA LEU A 65 -2.42 0.78 -18.77
C LEU A 65 -2.18 -0.10 -17.53
N MET A 66 -1.22 0.25 -16.70
CA MET A 66 -0.95 -0.45 -15.44
C MET A 66 -2.09 -0.28 -14.42
N LEU A 67 -2.61 0.94 -14.24
CA LEU A 67 -3.64 1.22 -13.25
C LEU A 67 -4.91 0.41 -13.51
N TYR A 68 -5.42 0.35 -14.74
CA TYR A 68 -6.62 -0.43 -14.98
C TYR A 68 -6.36 -1.93 -15.06
N THR A 69 -5.22 -2.37 -15.62
CA THR A 69 -4.93 -3.80 -15.77
C THR A 69 -4.62 -4.49 -14.45
N VAL A 70 -3.86 -3.84 -13.58
CA VAL A 70 -3.37 -4.43 -12.32
C VAL A 70 -4.19 -3.97 -11.13
N PHE A 71 -4.35 -2.65 -10.99
CA PHE A 71 -5.00 -2.06 -9.81
C PHE A 71 -6.51 -1.94 -9.93
N ARG A 72 -7.09 -2.28 -11.09
CA ARG A 72 -8.53 -2.15 -11.38
C ARG A 72 -9.04 -0.71 -11.22
N MET A 73 -8.15 0.27 -11.38
CA MET A 73 -8.45 1.70 -11.25
C MET A 73 -8.54 2.36 -12.62
N GLY A 74 -9.49 3.28 -12.79
CA GLY A 74 -9.74 3.92 -14.08
C GLY A 74 -10.53 3.03 -15.04
N SER A 75 -10.58 3.41 -16.32
CA SER A 75 -11.26 2.68 -17.38
C SER A 75 -10.39 2.62 -18.62
N PRO A 76 -10.38 1.49 -19.33
CA PRO A 76 -9.68 1.39 -20.61
C PRO A 76 -10.32 2.33 -21.62
N THR A 77 -9.52 2.97 -22.45
CA THR A 77 -10.00 3.86 -23.53
C THR A 77 -10.28 3.09 -24.82
N ASN A 78 -9.50 2.06 -25.08
CA ASN A 78 -9.63 1.18 -26.25
C ASN A 78 -9.20 -0.23 -25.87
N ASN A 79 -9.66 -1.20 -26.65
CA ASN A 79 -9.25 -2.58 -26.59
C ASN A 79 -8.24 -2.89 -27.72
N ILE A 80 -7.51 -3.98 -27.58
CA ILE A 80 -6.69 -4.59 -28.62
C ILE A 80 -7.44 -5.81 -29.20
N ARG A 81 -7.15 -6.20 -30.45
CA ARG A 81 -7.82 -7.33 -31.08
C ARG A 81 -7.46 -8.63 -30.38
N TYR A 82 -8.42 -9.55 -30.33
CA TYR A 82 -8.17 -10.88 -29.78
C TYR A 82 -7.07 -11.64 -30.56
N ALA A 83 -6.98 -11.41 -31.88
CA ALA A 83 -5.90 -11.94 -32.71
C ALA A 83 -4.48 -11.51 -32.22
N SER A 84 -4.35 -10.34 -31.59
CA SER A 84 -3.10 -9.89 -30.98
C SER A 84 -2.76 -10.71 -29.72
N TYR A 85 -3.77 -11.11 -28.94
CA TYR A 85 -3.58 -12.06 -27.83
C TYR A 85 -3.15 -13.43 -28.35
N ASP A 86 -3.79 -13.99 -29.40
CA ASP A 86 -3.42 -15.27 -29.99
C ASP A 86 -1.97 -15.26 -30.51
N MET A 87 -1.57 -14.16 -31.13
CA MET A 87 -0.18 -13.98 -31.59
C MET A 87 0.78 -13.98 -30.40
N LEU A 88 0.46 -13.31 -29.31
CA LEU A 88 1.28 -13.30 -28.09
C LEU A 88 1.39 -14.70 -27.46
N GLN A 89 0.28 -15.43 -27.41
CA GLN A 89 0.26 -16.79 -26.85
C GLN A 89 1.13 -17.78 -27.66
N GLN A 90 1.23 -17.58 -28.97
CA GLN A 90 2.03 -18.42 -29.87
C GLN A 90 3.48 -17.94 -30.02
N HIS A 91 3.85 -16.80 -29.43
CA HIS A 91 5.16 -16.21 -29.63
C HIS A 91 6.26 -17.02 -28.92
N PRO A 92 7.39 -17.35 -29.58
CA PRO A 92 8.43 -18.25 -29.03
C PRO A 92 9.07 -17.78 -27.71
N GLN A 93 9.07 -16.47 -27.46
CA GLN A 93 9.65 -15.87 -26.25
C GLN A 93 8.65 -15.77 -25.10
N VAL A 94 7.37 -16.02 -25.35
CA VAL A 94 6.29 -15.96 -24.37
C VAL A 94 6.10 -17.34 -23.73
N ASN A 95 6.14 -17.38 -22.42
CA ASN A 95 5.88 -18.58 -21.64
C ASN A 95 4.39 -18.75 -21.34
N TRP A 96 3.73 -17.64 -21.01
CA TRP A 96 2.28 -17.57 -20.79
C TRP A 96 1.76 -16.17 -21.09
N ALA A 97 0.50 -16.10 -21.52
CA ALA A 97 -0.20 -14.87 -21.79
C ALA A 97 -1.62 -14.95 -21.19
N ILE A 98 -1.96 -13.99 -20.32
CA ILE A 98 -3.26 -13.91 -19.64
C ILE A 98 -4.06 -12.75 -20.23
N PRO A 99 -5.17 -13.01 -20.91
CA PRO A 99 -6.03 -11.97 -21.42
C PRO A 99 -6.87 -11.35 -20.30
N ILE A 100 -7.07 -10.05 -20.38
CA ILE A 100 -7.81 -9.24 -19.41
C ILE A 100 -8.87 -8.45 -20.17
N SER A 101 -10.14 -8.61 -19.81
CA SER A 101 -11.26 -7.80 -20.27
C SER A 101 -11.90 -7.09 -19.09
N LEU A 102 -12.10 -5.78 -19.22
CA LEU A 102 -12.63 -4.90 -18.19
C LEU A 102 -13.71 -4.00 -18.81
N GLY A 103 -14.76 -3.73 -18.08
CA GLY A 103 -15.85 -2.85 -18.52
C GLY A 103 -17.06 -2.95 -17.61
N ASP A 104 -17.21 -4.07 -16.97
CA ASP A 104 -18.39 -4.44 -16.20
C ASP A 104 -18.15 -4.39 -14.69
N ALA A 105 -19.24 -4.42 -13.94
CA ALA A 105 -19.22 -4.41 -12.50
C ALA A 105 -20.35 -5.27 -11.90
N HIS A 106 -20.17 -5.66 -10.64
CA HIS A 106 -21.17 -6.30 -9.83
C HIS A 106 -21.21 -5.61 -8.45
N HIS A 107 -22.33 -4.97 -8.13
CA HIS A 107 -22.51 -4.21 -6.88
C HIS A 107 -21.34 -3.26 -6.55
N GLY A 108 -20.78 -2.59 -7.58
CA GLY A 108 -19.66 -1.66 -7.43
C GLY A 108 -18.27 -2.32 -7.44
N TYR A 109 -18.19 -3.64 -7.44
CA TYR A 109 -16.94 -4.38 -7.63
C TYR A 109 -16.66 -4.57 -9.11
N ARG A 110 -15.38 -4.44 -9.51
CA ARG A 110 -14.97 -4.66 -10.90
C ARG A 110 -15.11 -6.12 -11.28
N VAL A 111 -15.64 -6.35 -12.50
CA VAL A 111 -15.62 -7.65 -13.14
C VAL A 111 -14.41 -7.73 -14.06
N LEU A 112 -13.71 -8.84 -14.00
CA LEU A 112 -12.55 -9.19 -14.79
C LEU A 112 -12.87 -10.41 -15.64
N GLY A 113 -13.01 -10.23 -16.95
CA GLY A 113 -13.00 -11.32 -17.91
C GLY A 113 -11.58 -11.83 -18.13
N THR A 114 -11.37 -13.13 -17.98
CA THR A 114 -10.06 -13.76 -18.15
C THR A 114 -10.23 -15.26 -18.49
N ASN A 115 -9.12 -16.01 -18.48
CA ASN A 115 -9.12 -17.45 -18.66
C ASN A 115 -8.49 -18.18 -17.45
N GLN A 116 -8.45 -19.50 -17.47
CA GLN A 116 -7.90 -20.31 -16.38
C GLN A 116 -6.42 -20.02 -16.09
N GLN A 117 -5.64 -19.62 -17.10
CA GLN A 117 -4.23 -19.28 -16.93
C GLN A 117 -4.01 -18.14 -15.92
N TYR A 118 -5.03 -17.31 -15.68
CA TYR A 118 -4.97 -16.30 -14.64
C TYR A 118 -4.73 -16.92 -13.25
N PHE A 119 -5.42 -17.98 -12.91
CA PHE A 119 -5.28 -18.64 -11.61
C PHE A 119 -4.00 -19.45 -11.49
N ASP A 120 -3.46 -19.92 -12.62
CA ASP A 120 -2.23 -20.72 -12.66
C ASP A 120 -0.96 -19.87 -12.61
N HIS A 121 -0.96 -18.72 -13.26
CA HIS A 121 0.25 -17.93 -13.49
C HIS A 121 0.28 -16.60 -12.74
N TYR A 122 -0.87 -16.00 -12.39
CA TYR A 122 -0.86 -14.76 -11.64
C TYR A 122 -0.29 -14.98 -10.24
N LYS A 123 0.71 -14.17 -9.88
CA LYS A 123 1.38 -14.23 -8.59
C LYS A 123 1.41 -12.86 -7.94
N PHE A 124 1.34 -12.84 -6.62
CA PHE A 124 1.41 -11.64 -5.80
C PHE A 124 2.45 -11.79 -4.68
N GLY A 125 2.77 -10.71 -3.97
CA GLY A 125 3.73 -10.74 -2.89
C GLY A 125 5.11 -11.23 -3.34
N ASN A 126 5.66 -12.18 -2.61
CA ASN A 126 6.91 -12.84 -2.97
C ASN A 126 6.63 -14.06 -3.88
N LYS A 127 6.03 -13.81 -5.05
CA LYS A 127 5.67 -14.84 -6.06
C LYS A 127 4.72 -15.91 -5.51
N GLN A 128 3.80 -15.54 -4.63
CA GLN A 128 2.80 -16.46 -4.09
C GLN A 128 1.70 -16.69 -5.14
N PRO A 129 1.31 -17.95 -5.41
CA PRO A 129 0.20 -18.25 -6.30
C PRO A 129 -1.14 -17.89 -5.66
N LEU A 130 -2.18 -17.71 -6.48
CA LEU A 130 -3.55 -17.62 -6.01
C LEU A 130 -3.96 -18.96 -5.40
N VAL A 131 -4.64 -18.90 -4.25
CA VAL A 131 -5.15 -20.08 -3.55
C VAL A 131 -6.65 -19.93 -3.39
N PHE A 132 -7.41 -20.99 -3.62
CA PHE A 132 -8.84 -21.03 -3.38
C PHE A 132 -9.10 -21.35 -1.89
N SER A 133 -9.90 -20.51 -1.23
CA SER A 133 -10.42 -20.83 0.10
C SER A 133 -11.55 -21.84 0.02
N GLN A 134 -12.34 -21.78 -1.08
CA GLN A 134 -13.45 -22.69 -1.37
C GLN A 134 -13.60 -22.87 -2.88
N GLY A 135 -14.02 -24.05 -3.32
CA GLY A 135 -14.29 -24.33 -4.73
C GLY A 135 -13.04 -24.42 -5.61
N GLU A 136 -13.21 -24.17 -6.89
CA GLU A 136 -12.19 -24.31 -7.94
C GLU A 136 -12.35 -23.21 -9.03
N PRO A 137 -11.38 -23.06 -9.96
CA PRO A 137 -11.52 -22.15 -11.09
C PRO A 137 -12.76 -22.50 -11.93
N PHE A 138 -13.34 -21.48 -12.58
CA PHE A 138 -14.45 -21.71 -13.51
C PHE A 138 -13.99 -22.56 -14.72
N LYS A 139 -14.88 -23.46 -15.17
CA LYS A 139 -14.61 -24.34 -16.34
C LYS A 139 -15.49 -24.03 -17.53
N GLY A 140 -16.65 -23.46 -17.32
CA GLY A 140 -17.65 -23.13 -18.34
C GLY A 140 -17.72 -21.65 -18.68
N VAL A 141 -18.71 -21.29 -19.47
CA VAL A 141 -18.97 -19.92 -19.92
C VAL A 141 -19.45 -19.04 -18.76
N PHE A 142 -20.38 -19.53 -17.93
CA PHE A 142 -21.05 -18.76 -16.88
C PHE A 142 -20.53 -19.06 -15.48
N GLY A 143 -19.29 -19.47 -15.35
CA GLY A 143 -18.64 -19.64 -14.03
C GLY A 143 -18.04 -18.33 -13.53
N ALA A 144 -18.14 -18.09 -12.22
CA ALA A 144 -17.54 -16.92 -11.55
C ALA A 144 -16.65 -17.34 -10.39
N VAL A 145 -15.53 -16.65 -10.21
CA VAL A 145 -14.65 -16.77 -9.05
C VAL A 145 -14.58 -15.42 -8.35
N LEU A 146 -14.89 -15.40 -7.05
CA LEU A 146 -14.90 -14.18 -6.27
C LEU A 146 -13.58 -13.96 -5.54
N GLY A 147 -13.14 -12.71 -5.48
CA GLY A 147 -12.14 -12.27 -4.51
C GLY A 147 -12.68 -12.34 -3.09
N ALA A 148 -11.81 -12.48 -2.10
CA ALA A 148 -12.18 -12.69 -0.70
C ALA A 148 -13.06 -11.58 -0.12
N ASP A 149 -12.78 -10.31 -0.45
CA ASP A 149 -13.54 -9.15 0.02
C ASP A 149 -14.93 -9.09 -0.63
N VAL A 150 -15.06 -9.47 -1.89
CA VAL A 150 -16.36 -9.53 -2.59
C VAL A 150 -17.27 -10.55 -1.91
N ALA A 151 -16.78 -11.77 -1.73
CA ALA A 151 -17.54 -12.85 -1.11
C ALA A 151 -17.98 -12.50 0.32
N SER A 152 -17.07 -11.96 1.13
CA SER A 152 -17.35 -11.61 2.52
C SER A 152 -18.29 -10.40 2.67
N SER A 153 -18.13 -9.38 1.83
CA SER A 153 -18.93 -8.14 1.92
C SER A 153 -20.36 -8.32 1.43
N LEU A 154 -20.56 -9.19 0.45
CA LEU A 154 -21.87 -9.47 -0.15
C LEU A 154 -22.50 -10.76 0.40
N ASN A 155 -21.81 -11.45 1.33
CA ASN A 155 -22.24 -12.71 1.97
C ASN A 155 -22.55 -13.83 0.95
N TYR A 156 -21.76 -13.95 -0.11
CA TYR A 156 -21.91 -14.98 -1.13
C TYR A 156 -21.26 -16.30 -0.73
N GLN A 157 -21.86 -17.39 -1.21
CA GLN A 157 -21.41 -18.76 -1.05
C GLN A 157 -21.22 -19.45 -2.41
N LEU A 158 -20.54 -20.60 -2.42
CA LEU A 158 -20.44 -21.43 -3.61
C LEU A 158 -21.83 -21.87 -4.09
N GLY A 159 -22.06 -21.76 -5.39
CA GLY A 159 -23.33 -22.11 -6.03
C GLY A 159 -24.37 -20.99 -6.08
N ASP A 160 -24.09 -19.85 -5.44
CA ASP A 160 -24.96 -18.68 -5.62
C ASP A 160 -24.81 -18.10 -7.04
N ASP A 161 -25.89 -17.54 -7.54
CA ASP A 161 -25.89 -16.86 -8.85
C ASP A 161 -25.71 -15.35 -8.68
N ILE A 162 -24.92 -14.76 -9.55
CA ILE A 162 -24.65 -13.32 -9.63
C ILE A 162 -25.00 -12.77 -11.00
N VAL A 163 -25.51 -11.55 -11.03
CA VAL A 163 -25.79 -10.81 -12.26
C VAL A 163 -24.77 -9.72 -12.46
N ILE A 164 -24.21 -9.64 -13.65
CA ILE A 164 -23.23 -8.63 -14.04
C ILE A 164 -23.95 -7.46 -14.71
N ALA A 165 -23.46 -6.25 -14.49
CA ALA A 165 -24.05 -5.03 -15.00
C ALA A 165 -22.98 -4.12 -15.62
N HIS A 166 -23.36 -3.30 -16.58
CA HIS A 166 -22.47 -2.32 -17.19
C HIS A 166 -22.20 -1.14 -16.27
N GLY A 167 -20.90 -0.79 -16.14
CA GLY A 167 -20.43 0.40 -15.45
C GLY A 167 -20.29 0.23 -13.93
N LEU A 168 -19.57 1.17 -13.29
CA LEU A 168 -19.27 1.17 -11.84
C LEU A 168 -20.31 1.88 -10.98
N GLY A 169 -21.37 2.42 -11.56
CA GLY A 169 -22.38 3.19 -10.83
C GLY A 169 -23.25 2.32 -9.93
N ALA A 170 -23.72 2.88 -8.82
CA ALA A 170 -24.73 2.25 -7.96
C ALA A 170 -26.08 2.03 -8.67
N VAL A 171 -26.29 2.69 -9.82
CA VAL A 171 -27.45 2.54 -10.69
C VAL A 171 -26.93 2.05 -12.04
N SER A 172 -27.11 0.77 -12.31
CA SER A 172 -26.87 0.20 -13.62
C SER A 172 -28.09 0.46 -14.51
N PHE A 173 -27.86 0.93 -15.74
CA PHE A 173 -28.93 1.15 -16.72
C PHE A 173 -29.25 -0.12 -17.51
N GLN A 174 -28.44 -1.16 -17.45
CA GLN A 174 -28.68 -2.47 -18.09
C GLN A 174 -28.10 -3.57 -17.20
N ASN A 175 -28.97 -4.39 -16.64
CA ASN A 175 -28.64 -5.63 -15.98
C ASN A 175 -28.79 -6.77 -16.98
N HIS A 176 -27.90 -7.74 -16.95
CA HIS A 176 -27.96 -8.96 -17.75
C HIS A 176 -28.62 -10.07 -16.93
N ASP A 177 -29.88 -9.86 -16.51
CA ASP A 177 -30.63 -10.80 -15.68
C ASP A 177 -30.85 -12.16 -16.38
N ASP A 178 -30.76 -12.19 -17.71
CA ASP A 178 -30.94 -13.39 -18.54
C ASP A 178 -29.73 -14.30 -18.63
N SER A 179 -28.56 -13.86 -18.08
CA SER A 179 -27.31 -14.61 -18.12
C SER A 179 -26.59 -14.59 -16.75
N PRO A 180 -27.15 -15.26 -15.73
CA PRO A 180 -26.53 -15.32 -14.42
C PRO A 180 -25.24 -16.14 -14.46
N PHE A 181 -24.26 -15.73 -13.64
CA PHE A 181 -23.01 -16.45 -13.42
C PHE A 181 -23.08 -17.18 -12.10
N THR A 182 -22.73 -18.47 -12.08
CA THR A 182 -22.70 -19.27 -10.86
C THR A 182 -21.31 -19.21 -10.22
N ILE A 183 -21.26 -18.96 -8.93
CA ILE A 183 -20.01 -18.91 -8.15
C ILE A 183 -19.44 -20.31 -8.01
N THR A 184 -18.29 -20.56 -8.68
CA THR A 184 -17.56 -21.83 -8.66
C THR A 184 -16.40 -21.83 -7.69
N GLY A 185 -15.90 -20.67 -7.32
CA GLY A 185 -14.76 -20.54 -6.41
C GLY A 185 -14.70 -19.21 -5.68
N ILE A 186 -14.06 -19.24 -4.51
CA ILE A 186 -13.74 -18.07 -3.70
C ILE A 186 -12.24 -18.11 -3.39
N LEU A 187 -11.53 -17.05 -3.73
CA LEU A 187 -10.10 -16.93 -3.47
C LEU A 187 -9.81 -16.66 -1.99
N ALA A 188 -8.69 -17.14 -1.50
CA ALA A 188 -8.14 -16.72 -0.21
C ALA A 188 -7.68 -15.26 -0.27
N PRO A 189 -7.69 -14.52 0.86
CA PRO A 189 -7.24 -13.14 0.90
C PRO A 189 -5.79 -12.98 0.40
N THR A 190 -5.58 -12.09 -0.55
CA THR A 190 -4.26 -11.84 -1.17
C THR A 190 -3.62 -10.54 -0.68
N GLY A 191 -4.43 -9.62 -0.20
CA GLY A 191 -3.95 -8.28 0.09
C GLY A 191 -3.76 -7.40 -1.15
N THR A 192 -4.37 -7.74 -2.25
CA THR A 192 -4.24 -7.04 -3.53
C THR A 192 -5.62 -6.70 -4.09
N PRO A 193 -5.73 -5.93 -5.18
CA PRO A 193 -7.00 -5.66 -5.85
C PRO A 193 -7.78 -6.91 -6.30
N VAL A 194 -7.13 -8.06 -6.36
CA VAL A 194 -7.78 -9.37 -6.64
C VAL A 194 -8.90 -9.65 -5.63
N ASP A 195 -8.70 -9.29 -4.36
CA ASP A 195 -9.69 -9.51 -3.31
C ASP A 195 -11.02 -8.77 -3.55
N LYS A 196 -10.98 -7.68 -4.31
CA LYS A 196 -12.12 -6.82 -4.67
C LYS A 196 -12.59 -7.00 -6.12
N THR A 197 -12.25 -8.14 -6.74
CA THR A 197 -12.55 -8.42 -8.15
C THR A 197 -13.45 -9.65 -8.26
N VAL A 198 -14.42 -9.59 -9.17
CA VAL A 198 -15.19 -10.74 -9.64
C VAL A 198 -14.53 -11.23 -10.92
N HIS A 199 -14.08 -12.48 -10.96
CA HIS A 199 -13.42 -13.07 -12.11
C HIS A 199 -14.40 -13.96 -12.85
N VAL A 200 -14.53 -13.77 -14.17
CA VAL A 200 -15.42 -14.55 -15.04
C VAL A 200 -14.67 -14.96 -16.31
N SER A 201 -15.24 -15.92 -17.05
CA SER A 201 -14.66 -16.29 -18.34
C SER A 201 -14.81 -15.16 -19.37
N LEU A 202 -13.87 -15.03 -20.30
CA LEU A 202 -14.00 -14.12 -21.45
C LEU A 202 -15.25 -14.44 -22.27
N GLN A 203 -15.51 -15.73 -22.47
CA GLN A 203 -16.67 -16.22 -23.20
C GLN A 203 -17.98 -15.82 -22.50
N GLY A 204 -18.01 -15.76 -21.18
CA GLY A 204 -19.17 -15.30 -20.42
C GLY A 204 -19.46 -13.82 -20.63
N ILE A 205 -18.41 -12.97 -20.73
CA ILE A 205 -18.59 -11.56 -21.07
C ILE A 205 -19.20 -11.40 -22.48
N GLU A 206 -18.73 -12.16 -23.46
CA GLU A 206 -19.31 -12.12 -24.80
C GLU A 206 -20.74 -12.68 -24.82
N ALA A 207 -20.98 -13.79 -24.08
CA ALA A 207 -22.28 -14.44 -24.03
C ALA A 207 -23.40 -13.50 -23.51
N MET A 208 -23.12 -12.68 -22.51
CA MET A 208 -24.13 -11.76 -21.95
C MET A 208 -24.52 -10.63 -22.91
N HIS A 209 -23.76 -10.40 -23.98
CA HIS A 209 -24.06 -9.41 -25.02
C HIS A 209 -24.75 -10.02 -26.25
N LEU A 210 -24.95 -11.34 -26.28
CA LEU A 210 -25.60 -12.01 -27.39
C LEU A 210 -27.10 -11.70 -27.43
N PRO A 211 -27.71 -11.68 -28.64
CA PRO A 211 -29.17 -11.71 -28.78
C PRO A 211 -29.77 -12.95 -28.11
N HIS A 212 -30.95 -12.84 -27.50
CA HIS A 212 -31.59 -13.92 -26.72
C HIS A 212 -31.64 -15.27 -27.47
N ALA A 213 -31.89 -15.30 -28.78
CA ALA A 213 -31.93 -16.54 -29.54
C ALA A 213 -30.57 -17.28 -29.63
N GLN A 214 -29.45 -16.54 -29.58
CA GLN A 214 -28.11 -17.12 -29.56
C GLN A 214 -27.71 -17.45 -28.12
N LEU A 215 -28.08 -16.62 -27.15
CA LEU A 215 -27.82 -16.86 -25.72
C LEU A 215 -28.46 -18.19 -25.29
N ASP A 216 -29.71 -18.49 -25.70
CA ASP A 216 -30.37 -19.76 -25.39
C ASP A 216 -29.53 -20.97 -25.85
N SER A 217 -28.89 -20.89 -27.01
CA SER A 217 -28.03 -21.96 -27.51
C SER A 217 -26.79 -22.16 -26.65
N VAL A 218 -26.23 -21.09 -26.08
CA VAL A 218 -25.06 -21.13 -25.16
C VAL A 218 -25.46 -21.65 -23.79
N LEU A 219 -26.64 -21.24 -23.28
CA LEU A 219 -27.19 -21.72 -22.01
C LEU A 219 -27.44 -23.22 -22.00
N HIS A 220 -27.84 -23.80 -23.17
CA HIS A 220 -28.01 -25.24 -23.31
C HIS A 220 -26.66 -26.02 -23.36
N GLN A 221 -25.53 -25.37 -23.61
CA GLN A 221 -24.20 -25.96 -23.64
C GLN A 221 -23.18 -25.09 -22.91
N PRO A 222 -23.37 -24.85 -21.61
CA PRO A 222 -22.55 -23.90 -20.84
C PRO A 222 -21.07 -24.29 -20.74
N ASP A 223 -20.74 -25.55 -20.96
CA ASP A 223 -19.34 -26.04 -20.93
C ASP A 223 -18.61 -25.87 -22.27
N ASN A 224 -19.32 -25.50 -23.35
CA ASN A 224 -18.76 -25.33 -24.67
C ASN A 224 -18.10 -23.95 -24.85
N VAL A 225 -16.95 -23.72 -24.23
CA VAL A 225 -16.15 -22.49 -24.37
C VAL A 225 -15.57 -22.30 -25.79
N ALA A 226 -15.58 -23.33 -26.62
CA ALA A 226 -15.12 -23.26 -28.00
C ALA A 226 -16.22 -22.82 -28.99
N ASN A 227 -17.42 -22.53 -28.50
CA ASN A 227 -18.52 -22.05 -29.34
C ASN A 227 -18.12 -20.73 -30.05
N PRO A 228 -18.19 -20.67 -31.41
CA PRO A 228 -17.80 -19.47 -32.13
C PRO A 228 -18.59 -18.21 -31.76
N ALA A 229 -19.83 -18.38 -31.29
CA ALA A 229 -20.69 -17.27 -30.90
C ALA A 229 -20.20 -16.48 -29.66
N VAL A 230 -19.37 -17.11 -28.83
CA VAL A 230 -18.85 -16.51 -27.59
C VAL A 230 -17.34 -16.26 -27.66
N GLN A 231 -16.74 -16.35 -28.82
CA GLN A 231 -15.31 -15.99 -28.95
C GLN A 231 -15.15 -14.48 -28.89
N PRO A 232 -14.22 -13.97 -28.05
CA PRO A 232 -14.03 -12.53 -27.94
C PRO A 232 -13.43 -11.93 -29.21
N ASP A 233 -13.92 -10.77 -29.62
CA ASP A 233 -13.32 -10.00 -30.70
C ASP A 233 -12.12 -9.16 -30.22
N SER A 234 -12.15 -8.76 -28.95
CA SER A 234 -11.13 -7.90 -28.37
C SER A 234 -10.89 -8.18 -26.89
N VAL A 235 -9.74 -7.73 -26.39
CA VAL A 235 -9.39 -7.74 -24.96
C VAL A 235 -8.85 -6.38 -24.57
N THR A 236 -9.01 -6.00 -23.32
CA THR A 236 -8.51 -4.73 -22.79
C THR A 236 -6.98 -4.71 -22.71
N ALA A 237 -6.40 -5.79 -22.22
CA ALA A 237 -4.96 -5.94 -22.07
C ALA A 237 -4.57 -7.43 -21.99
N VAL A 238 -3.28 -7.69 -22.11
CA VAL A 238 -2.68 -9.02 -21.92
C VAL A 238 -1.52 -8.90 -20.93
N MET A 239 -1.51 -9.71 -19.88
CA MET A 239 -0.35 -9.90 -19.02
C MET A 239 0.52 -11.00 -19.61
N VAL A 240 1.82 -10.76 -19.69
CA VAL A 240 2.77 -11.65 -20.37
C VAL A 240 3.92 -12.02 -19.45
N GLY A 241 4.18 -13.31 -19.32
CA GLY A 241 5.39 -13.87 -18.74
C GLY A 241 6.30 -14.42 -19.80
N LEU A 242 7.58 -14.07 -19.74
CA LEU A 242 8.57 -14.46 -20.75
C LEU A 242 9.36 -15.70 -20.33
N THR A 243 9.81 -16.45 -21.30
CA THR A 243 10.74 -17.59 -21.09
C THR A 243 12.10 -17.09 -20.58
N SER A 244 12.53 -15.91 -21.03
CA SER A 244 13.79 -15.28 -20.62
C SER A 244 13.62 -13.77 -20.45
N LYS A 245 14.09 -13.24 -19.32
CA LYS A 245 14.09 -11.81 -19.07
C LYS A 245 14.95 -10.97 -20.03
N PHE A 246 15.90 -11.60 -20.71
CA PHE A 246 16.71 -10.94 -21.73
C PHE A 246 15.90 -10.55 -22.98
N ALA A 247 14.79 -11.24 -23.23
CA ALA A 247 13.91 -10.96 -24.36
C ALA A 247 12.98 -9.75 -24.13
N THR A 248 12.85 -9.25 -22.90
CA THR A 248 11.85 -8.25 -22.51
C THR A 248 11.90 -7.01 -23.39
N PHE A 249 13.07 -6.39 -23.54
CA PHE A 249 13.19 -5.14 -24.33
C PHE A 249 13.05 -5.37 -25.83
N THR A 250 13.47 -6.53 -26.31
CA THR A 250 13.33 -6.90 -27.74
C THR A 250 11.86 -7.08 -28.08
N LEU A 251 11.15 -7.88 -27.30
CA LEU A 251 9.73 -8.11 -27.50
C LEU A 251 8.90 -6.84 -27.28
N GLN A 252 9.23 -6.03 -26.26
CA GLN A 252 8.58 -4.74 -26.05
C GLN A 252 8.68 -3.85 -27.28
N ARG A 253 9.87 -3.75 -27.89
CA ARG A 253 10.09 -2.94 -29.10
C ARG A 253 9.35 -3.51 -30.30
N GLU A 254 9.33 -4.83 -30.46
CA GLU A 254 8.60 -5.50 -31.54
C GLU A 254 7.09 -5.21 -31.43
N LEU A 255 6.50 -5.37 -30.25
CA LEU A 255 5.08 -5.11 -29.99
C LEU A 255 4.70 -3.64 -30.18
N ASN A 256 5.54 -2.71 -29.73
CA ASN A 256 5.29 -1.29 -29.91
C ASN A 256 5.38 -0.82 -31.37
N ASN A 257 6.02 -1.62 -32.25
CA ASN A 257 6.11 -1.37 -33.68
C ASN A 257 5.21 -2.32 -34.50
N PHE A 258 4.29 -3.02 -33.86
CA PHE A 258 3.41 -3.96 -34.53
C PHE A 258 2.41 -3.22 -35.44
N GLU A 259 2.40 -3.54 -36.76
CA GLU A 259 1.64 -2.80 -37.75
C GLU A 259 0.17 -3.20 -37.83
N ASN A 260 -0.14 -4.47 -37.50
CA ASN A 260 -1.50 -5.00 -37.65
C ASN A 260 -2.47 -4.55 -36.57
N ASP A 261 -1.95 -4.11 -35.42
CA ASP A 261 -2.73 -3.57 -34.29
C ASP A 261 -1.91 -2.51 -33.56
N ARG A 262 -2.57 -1.52 -32.99
CA ARG A 262 -1.87 -0.49 -32.18
C ARG A 262 -1.66 -1.02 -30.77
N LEU A 263 -0.49 -1.61 -30.57
CA LEU A 263 -0.10 -2.15 -29.27
C LEU A 263 0.83 -1.21 -28.49
N MET A 264 0.69 -1.21 -27.19
CA MET A 264 1.65 -0.65 -26.26
C MET A 264 2.03 -1.72 -25.24
N ALA A 265 3.30 -2.11 -25.25
CA ALA A 265 3.88 -3.00 -24.26
C ALA A 265 4.65 -2.21 -23.21
N ILE A 266 4.32 -2.41 -21.95
CA ILE A 266 4.95 -1.74 -20.81
C ILE A 266 5.61 -2.75 -19.87
N LEU A 267 6.66 -2.28 -19.18
CA LEU A 267 7.24 -3.01 -18.05
C LEU A 267 6.54 -2.56 -16.75
N PRO A 268 5.91 -3.48 -16.00
CA PRO A 268 5.22 -3.12 -14.75
C PRO A 268 6.11 -2.36 -13.76
N GLY A 269 7.37 -2.78 -13.60
CA GLY A 269 8.31 -2.11 -12.68
C GLY A 269 8.65 -0.68 -13.09
N VAL A 270 8.72 -0.39 -14.40
CA VAL A 270 8.97 0.99 -14.90
C VAL A 270 7.75 1.86 -14.66
N ALA A 271 6.56 1.37 -14.98
CA ALA A 271 5.32 2.10 -14.76
C ALA A 271 5.07 2.40 -13.26
N LEU A 272 5.41 1.45 -12.37
CA LEU A 272 5.39 1.69 -10.91
C LEU A 272 6.38 2.78 -10.49
N THR A 273 7.58 2.75 -11.04
CA THR A 273 8.60 3.77 -10.73
C THR A 273 8.12 5.17 -11.17
N GLU A 274 7.51 5.28 -12.35
CA GLU A 274 6.91 6.53 -12.84
C GLU A 274 5.80 7.02 -11.90
N MET A 275 4.92 6.13 -11.45
CA MET A 275 3.90 6.45 -10.45
C MET A 275 4.51 7.02 -9.15
N TRP A 276 5.57 6.37 -8.62
CA TRP A 276 6.23 6.85 -7.40
C TRP A 276 6.93 8.18 -7.61
N GLN A 277 7.51 8.43 -8.77
CA GLN A 277 8.09 9.74 -9.09
C GLN A 277 7.02 10.85 -9.10
N MET A 278 5.84 10.58 -9.63
CA MET A 278 4.72 11.53 -9.57
C MET A 278 4.25 11.78 -8.13
N MET A 279 4.23 10.74 -7.29
CA MET A 279 3.86 10.84 -5.88
C MET A 279 4.92 11.48 -4.98
N ALA A 280 6.18 11.53 -5.44
CA ALA A 280 7.32 12.00 -4.64
C ALA A 280 7.14 13.44 -4.14
N GLY A 281 6.46 14.31 -4.89
CA GLY A 281 6.15 15.68 -4.45
C GLY A 281 5.29 15.70 -3.19
N VAL A 282 4.24 14.90 -3.15
CA VAL A 282 3.32 14.78 -2.00
C VAL A 282 4.05 14.15 -0.81
N GLU A 283 4.82 13.09 -1.05
CA GLU A 283 5.62 12.42 0.00
C GLU A 283 6.61 13.39 0.64
N ASN A 284 7.35 14.14 -0.17
CA ASN A 284 8.34 15.12 0.33
C ASN A 284 7.66 16.25 1.11
N LEU A 285 6.48 16.71 0.69
CA LEU A 285 5.71 17.70 1.43
C LEU A 285 5.29 17.17 2.81
N LEU A 286 4.77 15.95 2.88
CA LEU A 286 4.38 15.31 4.15
C LEU A 286 5.59 15.14 5.08
N ARG A 287 6.75 14.72 4.56
CA ARG A 287 8.00 14.64 5.31
C ARG A 287 8.45 15.99 5.83
N PHE A 288 8.38 17.02 4.99
CA PHE A 288 8.76 18.38 5.37
C PHE A 288 7.88 18.90 6.52
N ILE A 289 6.56 18.73 6.41
CA ILE A 289 5.61 19.09 7.49
C ILE A 289 5.93 18.31 8.77
N SER A 290 6.14 17.01 8.68
CA SER A 290 6.49 16.17 9.85
C SER A 290 7.79 16.61 10.50
N LEU A 291 8.80 17.00 9.70
CA LEU A 291 10.06 17.55 10.20
C LEU A 291 9.88 18.88 10.90
N LEU A 292 9.05 19.79 10.37
CA LEU A 292 8.75 21.08 11.02
C LEU A 292 8.04 20.88 12.37
N ILE A 293 7.08 19.95 12.44
CA ILE A 293 6.40 19.59 13.68
C ILE A 293 7.40 19.04 14.71
N MET A 294 8.31 18.18 14.28
CA MET A 294 9.36 17.63 15.11
C MET A 294 10.29 18.72 15.64
N LEU A 295 10.77 19.62 14.78
CA LEU A 295 11.63 20.73 15.18
C LEU A 295 10.91 21.65 16.18
N SER A 296 9.65 21.99 15.95
CA SER A 296 8.83 22.76 16.88
C SER A 296 8.75 22.11 18.27
N SER A 297 8.57 20.79 18.34
CA SER A 297 8.52 20.06 19.60
C SER A 297 9.90 20.00 20.30
N LEU A 298 10.99 19.90 19.56
CA LEU A 298 12.33 19.93 20.11
C LEU A 298 12.68 21.33 20.67
N PHE A 299 12.24 22.39 20.01
CA PHE A 299 12.36 23.75 20.56
C PHE A 299 11.50 23.90 21.82
N GLY A 300 10.29 23.35 21.85
CA GLY A 300 9.44 23.28 23.05
C GLY A 300 10.12 22.55 24.21
N LEU A 301 10.81 21.42 23.93
CA LEU A 301 11.64 20.72 24.91
C LEU A 301 12.76 21.62 25.43
N SER A 302 13.49 22.31 24.53
CA SER A 302 14.59 23.20 24.92
C SER A 302 14.12 24.36 25.80
N THR A 303 13.01 24.98 25.45
CA THR A 303 12.40 26.07 26.28
C THR A 303 11.95 25.57 27.65
N MET A 304 11.37 24.36 27.71
CA MET A 304 10.99 23.71 28.97
C MET A 304 12.23 23.43 29.83
N LEU A 305 13.31 22.93 29.24
CA LEU A 305 14.58 22.69 29.97
C LEU A 305 15.17 24.00 30.52
N LEU A 306 15.16 25.09 29.73
CA LEU A 306 15.64 26.41 30.18
C LEU A 306 14.79 26.93 31.34
N ALA A 307 13.46 26.93 31.23
CA ALA A 307 12.55 27.32 32.30
C ALA A 307 12.73 26.48 33.56
N SER A 308 12.98 25.21 33.37
CA SER A 308 13.32 24.25 34.41
C SER A 308 14.56 24.65 35.21
N MET A 309 15.58 25.12 34.53
CA MET A 309 16.83 25.53 35.18
C MET A 309 16.64 26.73 36.09
N GLN A 310 15.85 27.72 35.65
CA GLN A 310 15.50 28.92 36.46
C GLN A 310 14.76 28.53 37.74
N GLN A 311 13.83 27.58 37.66
CA GLN A 311 13.10 27.10 38.86
C GLN A 311 13.95 26.32 39.83
N ARG A 312 15.12 25.81 39.40
CA ARG A 312 16.02 24.96 40.19
C ARG A 312 17.31 25.64 40.68
N GLU A 313 17.42 26.95 40.58
CA GLU A 313 18.60 27.66 41.02
C GLU A 313 19.06 27.25 42.42
N LYS A 314 18.10 27.11 43.38
CA LYS A 314 18.38 26.67 44.74
C LYS A 314 18.87 25.21 44.82
N GLU A 315 18.27 24.28 44.08
CA GLU A 315 18.69 22.87 44.05
C GLU A 315 20.09 22.74 43.46
N ILE A 316 20.34 23.49 42.37
CA ILE A 316 21.66 23.51 41.72
C ILE A 316 22.71 24.10 42.63
N ALA A 317 22.37 25.18 43.40
CA ALA A 317 23.29 25.73 44.39
C ALA A 317 23.63 24.72 45.49
N VAL A 318 22.67 23.97 46.01
CA VAL A 318 22.92 22.86 46.95
C VAL A 318 23.79 21.80 46.37
N LEU A 319 23.54 21.34 45.15
CA LEU A 319 24.37 20.35 44.45
C LEU A 319 25.80 20.84 44.30
N ARG A 320 26.02 22.13 44.08
CA ARG A 320 27.34 22.73 43.98
C ARG A 320 28.05 22.78 45.32
N ILE A 321 27.34 23.08 46.40
CA ILE A 321 27.91 23.04 47.74
C ILE A 321 28.40 21.63 48.09
N ILE A 322 27.71 20.58 47.64
CA ILE A 322 28.10 19.19 47.85
C ILE A 322 29.20 18.74 46.87
N GLY A 323 29.66 19.63 45.97
CA GLY A 323 30.82 19.37 45.08
C GLY A 323 30.47 19.00 43.64
N ALA A 324 29.20 19.14 43.18
CA ALA A 324 28.85 18.92 41.79
C ALA A 324 29.46 19.99 40.87
N GLY A 325 30.37 19.58 39.97
CA GLY A 325 30.97 20.46 38.98
C GLY A 325 29.98 20.87 37.87
N ALA A 326 30.30 21.95 37.13
CA ALA A 326 29.51 22.43 36.01
C ALA A 326 29.21 21.35 34.94
N GLY A 327 30.19 20.44 34.71
CA GLY A 327 30.05 19.30 33.82
C GLY A 327 28.98 18.26 34.27
N THR A 328 28.72 18.18 35.58
CA THR A 328 27.70 17.29 36.13
C THR A 328 26.28 17.85 35.80
N ILE A 329 26.14 19.17 35.91
CA ILE A 329 24.86 19.86 35.56
C ILE A 329 24.61 19.73 34.07
N PHE A 330 25.62 19.95 33.25
CA PHE A 330 25.54 19.76 31.79
C PHE A 330 25.04 18.35 31.41
N ARG A 331 25.70 17.31 31.96
CA ARG A 331 25.30 15.90 31.73
C ARG A 331 23.90 15.61 32.27
N LEU A 332 23.46 16.22 33.36
CA LEU A 332 22.10 16.03 33.89
C LEU A 332 21.05 16.51 32.91
N ILE A 333 21.23 17.70 32.32
CA ILE A 333 20.27 18.25 31.35
C ILE A 333 20.19 17.37 30.10
N LEU A 334 21.34 16.95 29.58
CA LEU A 334 21.35 16.03 28.41
C LEU A 334 20.65 14.69 28.71
N THR A 335 20.89 14.14 29.91
CA THR A 335 20.22 12.90 30.32
C THR A 335 18.70 13.07 30.50
N GLU A 336 18.25 14.20 31.06
CA GLU A 336 16.78 14.53 31.15
C GLU A 336 16.16 14.62 29.76
N ALA A 337 16.79 15.32 28.81
CA ALA A 337 16.30 15.43 27.44
C ALA A 337 16.19 14.08 26.74
N LEU A 338 17.24 13.25 26.84
CA LEU A 338 17.26 11.92 26.24
C LEU A 338 16.24 10.96 26.86
N LEU A 339 16.07 11.02 28.19
CA LEU A 339 15.07 10.20 28.89
C LEU A 339 13.64 10.56 28.43
N LEU A 340 13.33 11.86 28.31
CA LEU A 340 12.02 12.32 27.85
C LEU A 340 11.76 11.89 26.40
N THR A 341 12.70 12.18 25.51
CA THR A 341 12.54 11.82 24.09
C THR A 341 12.57 10.31 23.90
N GLY A 342 13.40 9.58 24.64
CA GLY A 342 13.43 8.12 24.59
C GLY A 342 12.13 7.49 25.06
N ALA A 343 11.56 7.98 26.19
CA ALA A 343 10.27 7.53 26.69
C ALA A 343 9.14 7.86 25.69
N ALA A 344 9.12 9.10 25.14
CA ALA A 344 8.17 9.50 24.12
C ALA A 344 8.27 8.62 22.86
N SER A 345 9.49 8.27 22.43
CA SER A 345 9.71 7.40 21.26
C SER A 345 9.19 5.99 21.49
N ILE A 346 9.45 5.40 22.66
CA ILE A 346 8.94 4.06 22.99
C ILE A 346 7.39 4.05 23.01
N ILE A 347 6.80 5.04 23.69
CA ILE A 347 5.33 5.16 23.76
C ILE A 347 4.76 5.41 22.36
N ALA A 348 5.38 6.22 21.52
CA ALA A 348 4.97 6.49 20.14
C ALA A 348 4.98 5.22 19.29
N VAL A 349 6.02 4.40 19.35
CA VAL A 349 6.09 3.12 18.63
C VAL A 349 4.95 2.20 19.05
N VAL A 350 4.71 2.06 20.34
CA VAL A 350 3.61 1.22 20.87
C VAL A 350 2.25 1.76 20.41
N LEU A 351 2.02 3.06 20.53
CA LEU A 351 0.75 3.70 20.18
C LEU A 351 0.48 3.60 18.68
N VAL A 352 1.47 3.88 17.85
CA VAL A 352 1.33 3.79 16.38
C VAL A 352 1.15 2.34 15.93
N SER A 353 1.91 1.39 16.51
CA SER A 353 1.70 -0.05 16.23
C SER A 353 0.30 -0.50 16.61
N ALA A 354 -0.19 -0.12 17.78
CA ALA A 354 -1.54 -0.45 18.23
C ALA A 354 -2.62 0.18 17.32
N SER A 355 -2.42 1.44 16.90
CA SER A 355 -3.34 2.14 15.99
C SER A 355 -3.43 1.43 14.65
N PHE A 356 -2.32 1.01 14.06
CA PHE A 356 -2.33 0.24 12.80
C PHE A 356 -2.88 -1.17 13.00
N ALA A 357 -2.62 -1.82 14.13
CA ALA A 357 -3.20 -3.13 14.44
C ALA A 357 -4.74 -3.08 14.49
N LEU A 358 -5.31 -2.00 15.03
CA LEU A 358 -6.77 -1.79 15.07
C LEU A 358 -7.32 -1.36 13.70
N ALA A 359 -6.58 -0.51 12.96
CA ALA A 359 -7.03 0.06 11.71
C ALA A 359 -6.81 -0.88 10.50
N LYS A 360 -5.95 -1.91 10.59
CA LYS A 360 -5.56 -2.76 9.46
C LYS A 360 -6.73 -3.34 8.68
N GLY A 361 -7.76 -3.83 9.35
CA GLY A 361 -8.95 -4.40 8.71
C GLY A 361 -9.75 -3.35 7.95
N TRP A 362 -9.96 -2.18 8.55
CA TRP A 362 -10.67 -1.07 7.93
C TRP A 362 -9.91 -0.47 6.74
N LEU A 363 -8.58 -0.33 6.85
CA LEU A 363 -7.72 0.15 5.76
C LEU A 363 -7.71 -0.84 4.58
N ALA A 364 -7.65 -2.14 4.87
CA ALA A 364 -7.72 -3.18 3.85
C ALA A 364 -9.08 -3.16 3.12
N SER A 365 -10.20 -3.12 3.85
CA SER A 365 -11.54 -3.19 3.27
C SER A 365 -11.94 -1.93 2.49
N HIS A 366 -11.56 -0.72 2.95
CA HIS A 366 -11.98 0.52 2.29
C HIS A 366 -11.00 1.03 1.25
N TYR A 367 -9.70 0.87 1.47
CA TYR A 367 -8.65 1.43 0.61
C TYR A 367 -7.78 0.39 -0.10
N GLY A 368 -7.96 -0.90 0.20
CA GLY A 368 -7.08 -1.94 -0.35
C GLY A 368 -5.62 -1.82 0.12
N LEU A 369 -5.39 -1.14 1.24
CA LEU A 369 -4.06 -0.91 1.79
C LEU A 369 -3.76 -1.91 2.90
N PHE A 370 -2.81 -2.79 2.65
CA PHE A 370 -2.34 -3.79 3.61
C PHE A 370 -1.13 -3.23 4.35
N ILE A 371 -1.39 -2.56 5.47
CA ILE A 371 -0.36 -1.96 6.32
C ILE A 371 -0.03 -2.94 7.45
N SER A 372 1.24 -3.32 7.54
CA SER A 372 1.74 -4.10 8.68
C SER A 372 1.70 -3.27 9.96
N ALA A 373 1.24 -3.86 11.05
CA ALA A 373 1.30 -3.23 12.37
C ALA A 373 2.70 -3.29 13.01
N ASN A 374 3.65 -4.00 12.37
CA ASN A 374 5.01 -4.14 12.90
C ASN A 374 5.87 -2.93 12.52
N LEU A 375 6.05 -2.02 13.47
CA LEU A 375 6.96 -0.88 13.35
C LEU A 375 8.40 -1.21 13.76
N LEU A 376 8.68 -2.39 14.31
CA LEU A 376 10.03 -2.78 14.76
C LEU A 376 10.91 -3.15 13.55
N THR A 377 11.28 -2.15 12.76
CA THR A 377 12.14 -2.28 11.59
C THR A 377 13.44 -1.52 11.78
N LEU A 378 14.48 -1.89 11.02
CA LEU A 378 15.74 -1.16 11.01
C LEU A 378 15.53 0.32 10.64
N HIS A 379 14.59 0.60 9.74
CA HIS A 379 14.25 1.96 9.32
C HIS A 379 13.69 2.79 10.50
N THR A 380 12.76 2.24 11.26
CA THR A 380 12.20 2.89 12.46
C THR A 380 13.31 3.15 13.50
N ALA A 381 14.21 2.20 13.68
CA ALA A 381 15.36 2.39 14.58
C ALA A 381 16.28 3.54 14.12
N MET A 382 16.53 3.67 12.82
CA MET A 382 17.30 4.80 12.26
C MET A 382 16.60 6.14 12.48
N VAL A 383 15.27 6.20 12.26
CA VAL A 383 14.47 7.41 12.51
C VAL A 383 14.54 7.82 13.98
N ILE A 384 14.35 6.88 14.90
CA ILE A 384 14.47 7.15 16.35
C ILE A 384 15.90 7.60 16.71
N GLY A 385 16.90 6.98 16.14
CA GLY A 385 18.31 7.40 16.32
C GLY A 385 18.54 8.85 15.87
N ALA A 386 17.97 9.24 14.73
CA ALA A 386 18.05 10.61 14.22
C ALA A 386 17.31 11.61 15.15
N ILE A 387 16.15 11.22 15.70
CA ILE A 387 15.40 12.03 16.67
C ILE A 387 16.24 12.24 17.95
N LEU A 388 16.84 11.19 18.49
CA LEU A 388 17.68 11.29 19.68
C LEU A 388 18.91 12.16 19.43
N LEU A 389 19.53 12.07 18.26
CA LEU A 389 20.62 12.94 17.85
C LEU A 389 20.18 14.42 17.76
N ALA A 390 19.03 14.67 17.12
CA ALA A 390 18.46 16.02 17.05
C ALA A 390 18.13 16.56 18.45
N THR A 391 17.63 15.72 19.34
CA THR A 391 17.40 16.08 20.75
C THR A 391 18.69 16.50 21.45
N LEU A 392 19.77 15.75 21.26
CA LEU A 392 21.10 16.11 21.79
C LEU A 392 21.53 17.48 21.30
N ILE A 393 21.42 17.74 19.99
CA ILE A 393 21.81 19.04 19.40
C ILE A 393 20.98 20.17 19.95
N CYS A 394 19.64 20.04 20.00
CA CYS A 394 18.75 21.08 20.51
C CYS A 394 18.93 21.31 22.02
N SER A 395 19.26 20.30 22.81
CA SER A 395 19.49 20.41 24.23
C SER A 395 20.86 20.97 24.61
N LEU A 396 21.79 21.13 23.64
CA LEU A 396 23.07 21.77 23.89
C LEU A 396 22.94 23.23 24.33
N LEU A 397 21.98 23.99 23.76
CA LEU A 397 21.76 25.37 24.12
C LEU A 397 21.44 25.53 25.63
N PRO A 398 20.37 24.89 26.18
CA PRO A 398 20.11 24.96 27.62
C PRO A 398 21.24 24.36 28.48
N ALA A 399 21.91 23.33 27.99
CA ALA A 399 23.02 22.72 28.72
C ALA A 399 24.26 23.65 28.82
N ILE A 400 24.57 24.39 27.75
CA ILE A 400 25.66 25.37 27.72
C ILE A 400 25.33 26.58 28.61
N ASP A 401 24.09 27.08 28.58
CA ASP A 401 23.68 28.20 29.43
C ASP A 401 23.73 27.82 30.89
N ALA A 402 23.32 26.62 31.25
CA ALA A 402 23.45 26.09 32.61
C ALA A 402 24.92 25.95 33.03
N TYR A 403 25.79 25.47 32.13
CA TYR A 403 27.23 25.34 32.37
C TYR A 403 27.88 26.70 32.62
N ARG A 404 27.57 27.72 31.77
CA ARG A 404 28.07 29.09 31.90
C ARG A 404 27.55 29.76 33.19
N GLY A 405 26.27 29.64 33.48
CA GLY A 405 25.69 30.14 34.75
C GLY A 405 26.34 29.51 35.96
N ALA A 406 26.66 28.21 35.88
CA ALA A 406 27.37 27.54 36.97
C ALA A 406 28.82 28.01 37.15
N ILE A 407 29.49 28.49 36.10
CA ILE A 407 30.85 29.05 36.20
C ILE A 407 30.81 30.49 36.72
N ASN A 408 29.92 31.33 36.21
CA ASN A 408 29.86 32.77 36.54
C ASN A 408 29.45 33.05 37.97
N GLN A 409 28.72 32.16 38.65
CA GLN A 409 28.41 32.27 40.08
C GLN A 409 29.57 31.92 41.02
N ARG A 410 30.79 31.74 40.48
CA ARG A 410 32.04 31.53 41.28
C ARG A 410 32.65 32.86 41.76
N LEU A 411 32.13 33.99 41.37
CA LEU A 411 32.49 35.31 41.85
C LEU A 411 31.40 35.82 42.82
#